data_1aafc8933f3a6740d1d6fd662dd1dfa2
#
_entry.id   1aafc8933f3a6740d1d6fd662dd1dfa2
#
_cell.length_a   1.000
_cell.length_b   1.000
_cell.length_c   1.000
_cell.angle_alpha   90.00
_cell.angle_beta   90.00
_cell.angle_gamma   90.00
#
_symmetry.space_group_name_H-M   'P 1'
#
loop_
_entity.id
_entity.type
_entity.pdbx_description
1 polymer ?
#
loop_
_entity_poly.entity_id
_entity_poly.type
_entity_poly.pdbx_seq_one_letter_code
_entity_poly.pdbx_strand_id
1 'polypeptide(L)'
;DLILDLRYNHGGDDDASTFLCSAIVPKEKAVVGTLLSKETWNSPCQKIFESDSQYENLLNRFFVETNCNLDLPSQKVYILTSGETVSASEYTIACLKAFMDVELVGTKTYGKYVTMYAFSPQYEENGKLVADKELANWLIFPVCSRFTNIDGYPNSLEGMTPQHEVKEDLFNGIQLGDENEPLLAEALSLISGTRRMQVKGRSIETSPVFNMLPKAFNDIKSNRIIHVK
;
A
#
# COMPACT_ATOMS: atom_id res chain seq x y z
N ASP A 1 14.54 15.58 1.64
CA ASP A 1 14.13 14.32 1.01
C ASP A 1 13.67 13.32 2.05
N LEU A 2 12.83 12.40 1.65
CA LEU A 2 12.30 11.32 2.50
C LEU A 2 12.65 9.97 1.86
N ILE A 3 13.08 9.01 2.68
CA ILE A 3 13.15 7.61 2.31
C ILE A 3 12.09 6.88 3.13
N LEU A 4 11.16 6.22 2.44
CA LEU A 4 10.10 5.41 3.04
C LEU A 4 10.38 3.92 2.76
N ASP A 5 10.63 3.15 3.81
CA ASP A 5 10.91 1.72 3.67
C ASP A 5 9.63 0.89 3.76
N LEU A 6 9.18 0.36 2.62
CA LEU A 6 8.01 -0.51 2.51
C LEU A 6 8.36 -1.93 2.04
N ARG A 7 9.65 -2.30 2.00
CA ARG A 7 10.09 -3.56 1.38
C ARG A 7 9.52 -4.84 2.01
N TYR A 8 9.13 -4.81 3.29
CA TYR A 8 8.50 -5.94 3.98
C TYR A 8 7.10 -5.61 4.51
N ASN A 9 6.52 -4.53 4.03
CA ASN A 9 5.20 -4.11 4.47
C ASN A 9 4.11 -4.73 3.59
N HIS A 10 3.38 -5.69 4.15
CA HIS A 10 2.30 -6.39 3.45
C HIS A 10 1.00 -5.59 3.32
N GLY A 11 1.03 -4.32 3.67
CA GLY A 11 -0.14 -3.47 3.72
C GLY A 11 -0.91 -3.59 5.02
N GLY A 12 -2.20 -3.33 4.98
CA GLY A 12 -3.07 -3.35 6.16
C GLY A 12 -4.24 -2.40 6.01
N ASP A 13 -4.29 -1.40 6.86
CA ASP A 13 -5.39 -0.45 6.92
C ASP A 13 -5.21 0.70 5.91
N ASP A 14 -6.23 0.95 5.07
CA ASP A 14 -6.19 2.04 4.07
C ASP A 14 -6.38 3.42 4.73
N ASP A 15 -6.97 3.51 5.93
CA ASP A 15 -7.08 4.79 6.65
C ASP A 15 -5.71 5.22 7.16
N ALA A 16 -4.88 4.26 7.60
CA ALA A 16 -3.47 4.52 7.93
C ALA A 16 -2.68 4.99 6.70
N SER A 17 -2.91 4.37 5.54
CA SER A 17 -2.29 4.79 4.28
C SER A 17 -2.78 6.18 3.84
N THR A 18 -4.07 6.48 4.00
CA THR A 18 -4.66 7.79 3.71
C THR A 18 -4.05 8.87 4.59
N PHE A 19 -3.89 8.60 5.89
CA PHE A 19 -3.21 9.50 6.82
C PHE A 19 -1.74 9.71 6.42
N LEU A 20 -1.02 8.65 6.08
CA LEU A 20 0.37 8.72 5.65
C LEU A 20 0.52 9.55 4.37
N CYS A 21 -0.35 9.36 3.38
CA CYS A 21 -0.37 10.19 2.18
C CYS A 21 -0.65 11.66 2.51
N SER A 22 -1.59 11.94 3.42
CA SER A 22 -1.91 13.30 3.87
C SER A 22 -0.73 13.98 4.59
N ALA A 23 0.13 13.17 5.24
CA ALA A 23 1.32 13.67 5.91
C ALA A 23 2.51 13.90 4.96
N ILE A 24 2.61 13.17 3.86
CA ILE A 24 3.77 13.20 2.94
C ILE A 24 3.53 14.11 1.73
N VAL A 25 2.32 14.08 1.14
CA VAL A 25 1.97 14.94 0.00
C VAL A 25 2.15 16.40 0.36
N PRO A 26 2.73 17.24 -0.53
CA PRO A 26 2.92 18.66 -0.27
C PRO A 26 1.63 19.33 0.23
N LYS A 27 1.78 20.17 1.24
CA LYS A 27 0.65 20.76 1.99
C LYS A 27 -0.35 21.48 1.10
N GLU A 28 0.12 22.14 0.06
CA GLU A 28 -0.72 22.87 -0.91
C GLU A 28 -1.59 21.95 -1.78
N LYS A 29 -1.24 20.64 -1.87
CA LYS A 29 -1.98 19.60 -2.59
C LYS A 29 -2.80 18.72 -1.66
N ALA A 30 -2.32 18.49 -0.44
CA ALA A 30 -2.99 17.68 0.58
C ALA A 30 -4.10 18.44 1.31
N VAL A 31 -4.98 19.07 0.56
CA VAL A 31 -6.09 19.86 1.13
C VAL A 31 -7.17 18.90 1.64
N VAL A 32 -7.52 19.03 2.91
CA VAL A 32 -8.54 18.18 3.57
C VAL A 32 -9.85 18.20 2.77
N GLY A 33 -10.40 17.02 2.54
CA GLY A 33 -11.64 16.84 1.79
C GLY A 33 -11.47 16.86 0.25
N THR A 34 -10.25 17.06 -0.28
CA THR A 34 -10.00 16.84 -1.70
C THR A 34 -9.71 15.37 -1.99
N LEU A 35 -10.01 14.94 -3.22
CA LEU A 35 -9.94 13.55 -3.64
C LEU A 35 -8.48 13.05 -3.65
N LEU A 36 -8.21 11.94 -2.95
CA LEU A 36 -6.94 11.24 -2.92
C LEU A 36 -6.93 10.04 -3.88
N SER A 37 -8.01 9.25 -3.85
CA SER A 37 -8.13 8.02 -4.65
C SER A 37 -9.58 7.64 -4.88
N LYS A 38 -9.78 6.68 -5.79
CA LYS A 38 -11.09 6.11 -6.13
C LYS A 38 -11.10 4.62 -5.87
N GLU A 39 -12.27 4.11 -5.53
CA GLU A 39 -12.53 2.69 -5.37
C GLU A 39 -13.64 2.25 -6.32
N THR A 40 -13.39 1.21 -7.12
CA THR A 40 -14.35 0.66 -8.07
C THR A 40 -14.78 -0.71 -7.57
N TRP A 41 -16.07 -0.86 -7.34
CA TRP A 41 -16.69 -2.06 -6.81
C TRP A 41 -17.21 -3.00 -7.91
N ASN A 42 -17.60 -4.22 -7.53
CA ASN A 42 -18.36 -5.09 -8.43
C ASN A 42 -19.67 -4.41 -8.87
N SER A 43 -20.18 -4.79 -10.05
CA SER A 43 -21.30 -4.07 -10.70
C SER A 43 -22.56 -3.88 -9.86
N PRO A 44 -23.03 -4.85 -9.05
CA PRO A 44 -24.18 -4.62 -8.17
C PRO A 44 -23.92 -3.57 -7.10
N CYS A 45 -22.78 -3.67 -6.39
CA CYS A 45 -22.44 -2.73 -5.33
C CYS A 45 -22.15 -1.33 -5.89
N GLN A 46 -21.44 -1.23 -7.02
CA GLN A 46 -21.16 0.05 -7.67
C GLN A 46 -22.44 0.84 -7.94
N LYS A 47 -23.45 0.21 -8.53
CA LYS A 47 -24.74 0.88 -8.82
C LYS A 47 -25.46 1.37 -7.56
N ILE A 48 -25.41 0.58 -6.48
CA ILE A 48 -26.01 0.97 -5.21
C ILE A 48 -25.29 2.17 -4.63
N PHE A 49 -23.95 2.13 -4.59
CA PHE A 49 -23.15 3.17 -3.96
C PHE A 49 -23.17 4.48 -4.74
N GLU A 50 -23.27 4.43 -6.07
CA GLU A 50 -23.44 5.62 -6.91
C GLU A 50 -24.83 6.25 -6.80
N SER A 51 -25.86 5.48 -6.35
CA SER A 51 -27.23 5.98 -6.25
C SER A 51 -27.51 6.78 -4.97
N ASP A 52 -26.63 6.75 -3.98
CA ASP A 52 -26.85 7.39 -2.69
C ASP A 52 -25.53 7.92 -2.11
N SER A 53 -25.52 9.22 -1.84
CA SER A 53 -24.35 9.95 -1.32
C SER A 53 -23.86 9.46 0.05
N GLN A 54 -24.68 8.74 0.83
CA GLN A 54 -24.22 8.13 2.07
C GLN A 54 -23.04 7.16 1.87
N TYR A 55 -22.88 6.61 0.65
CA TYR A 55 -21.82 5.67 0.28
C TYR A 55 -20.61 6.32 -0.38
N GLU A 56 -20.55 7.65 -0.44
CA GLU A 56 -19.45 8.35 -1.12
C GLU A 56 -18.07 7.90 -0.64
N ASN A 57 -17.91 7.68 0.67
CA ASN A 57 -16.66 7.20 1.28
C ASN A 57 -16.30 5.74 0.93
N LEU A 58 -17.20 4.99 0.28
CA LEU A 58 -16.90 3.67 -0.30
C LEU A 58 -16.41 3.77 -1.74
N LEU A 59 -16.68 4.88 -2.41
CA LEU A 59 -16.26 5.15 -3.80
C LEU A 59 -15.02 6.02 -3.88
N ASN A 60 -14.84 6.90 -2.90
CA ASN A 60 -13.81 7.93 -2.90
C ASN A 60 -13.08 7.97 -1.56
N ARG A 61 -11.77 8.24 -1.63
CA ARG A 61 -10.97 8.56 -0.45
C ARG A 61 -10.47 9.98 -0.58
N PHE A 62 -10.47 10.69 0.52
CA PHE A 62 -10.12 12.10 0.58
C PHE A 62 -8.93 12.32 1.51
N PHE A 63 -8.18 13.38 1.28
CA PHE A 63 -7.16 13.82 2.23
C PHE A 63 -7.80 14.12 3.58
N VAL A 64 -7.13 13.71 4.64
CA VAL A 64 -7.58 13.89 6.03
C VAL A 64 -6.71 14.92 6.75
N GLU A 65 -7.25 15.48 7.82
CA GLU A 65 -6.49 16.39 8.66
C GLU A 65 -5.28 15.69 9.30
N THR A 66 -4.14 16.38 9.27
CA THR A 66 -2.92 15.93 9.95
C THR A 66 -2.19 17.12 10.54
N ASN A 67 -1.67 16.97 11.75
CA ASN A 67 -0.80 17.96 12.41
C ASN A 67 0.69 17.72 12.14
N CYS A 68 1.03 16.74 11.31
CA CYS A 68 2.40 16.32 11.05
C CYS A 68 2.75 16.26 9.55
N ASN A 69 2.13 17.12 8.70
CA ASN A 69 2.53 17.18 7.30
C ASN A 69 3.99 17.60 7.19
N LEU A 70 4.78 16.81 6.45
CA LEU A 70 6.23 16.95 6.34
C LEU A 70 6.65 18.14 5.45
N ASP A 71 5.75 18.55 4.55
CA ASP A 71 5.95 19.67 3.62
C ASP A 71 7.36 19.65 2.98
N LEU A 72 7.69 18.53 2.36
CA LEU A 72 9.03 18.25 1.84
C LEU A 72 9.43 19.25 0.75
N PRO A 73 10.51 20.04 0.94
CA PRO A 73 10.91 21.05 -0.05
C PRO A 73 11.24 20.48 -1.43
N SER A 74 11.74 19.26 -1.50
CA SER A 74 12.03 18.57 -2.76
C SER A 74 10.79 18.08 -3.48
N GLN A 75 9.63 17.99 -2.79
CA GLN A 75 8.42 17.32 -3.27
C GLN A 75 8.68 15.92 -3.85
N LYS A 76 9.71 15.24 -3.30
CA LYS A 76 10.17 13.93 -3.76
C LYS A 76 10.32 12.95 -2.61
N VAL A 77 9.93 11.70 -2.87
CA VAL A 77 10.10 10.58 -1.94
C VAL A 77 10.76 9.40 -2.65
N TYR A 78 11.69 8.76 -1.96
CA TYR A 78 12.31 7.50 -2.37
C TYR A 78 11.67 6.38 -1.57
N ILE A 79 11.16 5.36 -2.24
CA ILE A 79 10.46 4.25 -1.57
C ILE A 79 11.21 2.95 -1.82
N LEU A 80 11.65 2.31 -0.74
CA LEU A 80 12.29 1.00 -0.82
C LEU A 80 11.22 -0.07 -0.95
N THR A 81 11.31 -0.90 -2.01
CA THR A 81 10.29 -1.89 -2.36
C THR A 81 10.87 -3.28 -2.57
N SER A 82 10.05 -4.29 -2.33
CA SER A 82 10.33 -5.69 -2.68
C SER A 82 9.06 -6.42 -3.12
N GLY A 83 9.17 -7.70 -3.46
CA GLY A 83 8.00 -8.54 -3.72
C GLY A 83 7.06 -8.72 -2.51
N GLU A 84 7.49 -8.30 -1.32
CA GLU A 84 6.68 -8.28 -0.09
C GLU A 84 6.01 -6.92 0.16
N THR A 85 6.21 -5.93 -0.72
CA THR A 85 5.46 -4.67 -0.71
C THR A 85 4.08 -4.91 -1.34
N VAL A 86 3.01 -4.95 -0.53
CA VAL A 86 1.70 -5.47 -0.93
C VAL A 86 0.56 -4.54 -0.52
N SER A 87 -0.53 -4.50 -1.29
CA SER A 87 -1.84 -3.97 -0.88
C SER A 87 -1.79 -2.48 -0.47
N ALA A 88 -2.11 -2.14 0.80
CA ALA A 88 -2.10 -0.76 1.30
C ALA A 88 -0.74 -0.05 1.13
N SER A 89 0.37 -0.79 1.09
CA SER A 89 1.68 -0.23 0.73
C SER A 89 1.72 0.19 -0.73
N GLU A 90 1.17 -0.61 -1.64
CA GLU A 90 1.06 -0.28 -3.06
C GLU A 90 0.04 0.84 -3.29
N TYR A 91 -1.04 0.87 -2.50
CA TYR A 91 -1.98 1.98 -2.47
C TYR A 91 -1.29 3.30 -2.10
N THR A 92 -0.47 3.31 -1.04
CA THR A 92 0.32 4.47 -0.65
C THR A 92 1.21 4.96 -1.80
N ILE A 93 1.95 4.05 -2.44
CA ILE A 93 2.80 4.39 -3.60
C ILE A 93 1.97 4.99 -4.74
N ALA A 94 0.84 4.36 -5.09
CA ALA A 94 -0.02 4.83 -6.16
C ALA A 94 -0.58 6.23 -5.89
N CYS A 95 -1.02 6.48 -4.67
CA CYS A 95 -1.54 7.78 -4.26
C CYS A 95 -0.46 8.87 -4.31
N LEU A 96 0.72 8.61 -3.72
CA LEU A 96 1.82 9.58 -3.74
C LEU A 96 2.22 9.97 -5.16
N LYS A 97 2.28 9.01 -6.10
CA LYS A 97 2.63 9.26 -7.51
C LYS A 97 1.73 10.26 -8.23
N ALA A 98 0.49 10.43 -7.80
CA ALA A 98 -0.42 11.42 -8.39
C ALA A 98 -0.13 12.87 -7.96
N PHE A 99 0.62 13.06 -6.88
CA PHE A 99 0.79 14.38 -6.27
C PHE A 99 2.23 14.85 -6.17
N MET A 100 3.20 13.94 -6.24
CA MET A 100 4.61 14.26 -6.07
C MET A 100 5.51 13.29 -6.84
N ASP A 101 6.80 13.59 -6.87
CA ASP A 101 7.80 12.72 -7.51
C ASP A 101 8.12 11.52 -6.60
N VAL A 102 7.94 10.31 -7.14
CA VAL A 102 8.15 9.05 -6.42
C VAL A 102 9.13 8.16 -7.17
N GLU A 103 10.27 7.91 -6.55
CA GLU A 103 11.29 6.99 -7.04
C GLU A 103 11.25 5.69 -6.25
N LEU A 104 11.07 4.58 -6.94
CA LEU A 104 11.11 3.25 -6.34
C LEU A 104 12.52 2.65 -6.45
N VAL A 105 13.04 2.17 -5.33
CA VAL A 105 14.35 1.51 -5.23
C VAL A 105 14.15 0.11 -4.68
N GLY A 106 14.64 -0.90 -5.37
CA GLY A 106 14.53 -2.29 -4.93
C GLY A 106 14.03 -3.22 -6.01
N THR A 107 13.07 -4.06 -5.71
CA THR A 107 12.46 -4.98 -6.68
C THR A 107 10.97 -4.72 -6.86
N LYS A 108 10.39 -5.35 -7.88
CA LYS A 108 8.98 -5.21 -8.26
C LYS A 108 8.07 -5.57 -7.07
N THR A 109 7.03 -4.76 -6.84
CA THR A 109 6.02 -5.01 -5.80
C THR A 109 5.12 -6.19 -6.16
N TYR A 110 4.27 -6.60 -5.23
CA TYR A 110 3.45 -7.80 -5.36
C TYR A 110 2.36 -7.71 -6.45
N GLY A 111 1.66 -6.58 -6.54
CA GLY A 111 0.57 -6.40 -7.51
C GLY A 111 -0.84 -6.65 -6.95
N LYS A 112 -1.06 -6.45 -5.66
CA LYS A 112 -2.40 -6.56 -5.06
C LYS A 112 -3.09 -5.19 -5.00
N TYR A 113 -3.85 -4.86 -6.03
CA TYR A 113 -4.63 -3.60 -6.13
C TYR A 113 -6.12 -3.80 -5.88
N VAL A 114 -6.45 -4.79 -5.07
CA VAL A 114 -7.83 -5.13 -4.72
C VAL A 114 -8.04 -4.96 -3.23
N THR A 115 -9.25 -4.54 -2.87
CA THR A 115 -9.67 -4.37 -1.50
C THR A 115 -10.56 -5.55 -1.08
N MET A 116 -10.31 -6.03 0.12
CA MET A 116 -11.06 -7.12 0.74
C MET A 116 -11.75 -6.57 1.99
N TYR A 117 -13.01 -6.92 2.18
CA TYR A 117 -13.77 -6.55 3.38
C TYR A 117 -14.12 -7.80 4.17
N ALA A 118 -14.11 -7.66 5.50
CA ALA A 118 -14.49 -8.73 6.40
C ALA A 118 -16.01 -8.78 6.56
N PHE A 119 -16.60 -9.93 6.28
CA PHE A 119 -18.01 -10.19 6.52
C PHE A 119 -18.15 -11.29 7.54
N SER A 120 -18.91 -11.03 8.61
CA SER A 120 -19.35 -12.06 9.55
C SER A 120 -20.59 -12.74 9.01
N PRO A 121 -20.78 -14.06 9.26
CA PRO A 121 -22.01 -14.75 8.92
C PRO A 121 -23.24 -14.11 9.59
N GLN A 122 -24.29 -13.93 8.80
CA GLN A 122 -25.56 -13.36 9.23
C GLN A 122 -26.70 -14.17 8.62
N TYR A 123 -27.83 -14.20 9.29
CA TYR A 123 -29.07 -14.77 8.76
C TYR A 123 -30.19 -13.74 8.86
N GLU A 124 -31.23 -13.92 8.04
CA GLU A 124 -32.41 -13.06 8.07
C GLU A 124 -33.39 -13.54 9.11
N GLU A 125 -33.77 -12.66 10.04
CA GLU A 125 -34.82 -12.89 11.01
C GLU A 125 -35.79 -11.70 11.03
N ASN A 126 -37.05 -11.95 10.72
CA ASN A 126 -38.10 -10.90 10.65
C ASN A 126 -37.73 -9.70 9.76
N GLY A 127 -37.11 -9.95 8.61
CA GLY A 127 -36.70 -8.91 7.67
C GLY A 127 -35.46 -8.12 8.10
N LYS A 128 -34.70 -8.58 9.10
CA LYS A 128 -33.46 -7.96 9.57
C LYS A 128 -32.33 -8.97 9.53
N LEU A 129 -31.14 -8.47 9.15
CA LEU A 129 -29.93 -9.26 9.24
C LEU A 129 -29.45 -9.32 10.71
N VAL A 130 -29.30 -10.54 11.22
CA VAL A 130 -28.85 -10.83 12.59
C VAL A 130 -27.56 -11.62 12.52
N ALA A 131 -26.59 -11.26 13.36
CA ALA A 131 -25.32 -11.97 13.43
C ALA A 131 -25.53 -13.42 13.88
N ASP A 132 -24.92 -14.35 13.18
CA ASP A 132 -24.94 -15.76 13.55
C ASP A 132 -23.97 -16.00 14.72
N LYS A 133 -24.53 -16.35 15.89
CA LYS A 133 -23.77 -16.56 17.11
C LYS A 133 -22.95 -17.86 17.08
N GLU A 134 -23.40 -18.87 16.34
CA GLU A 134 -22.69 -20.15 16.21
C GLU A 134 -21.46 -20.00 15.32
N LEU A 135 -21.54 -19.11 14.32
CA LEU A 135 -20.48 -18.80 13.38
C LEU A 135 -19.73 -17.49 13.71
N ALA A 136 -19.86 -16.96 14.92
CA ALA A 136 -19.29 -15.68 15.32
C ALA A 136 -17.74 -15.60 15.19
N ASN A 137 -17.05 -16.75 15.18
CA ASN A 137 -15.61 -16.84 14.99
C ASN A 137 -15.19 -17.01 13.53
N TRP A 138 -16.15 -17.00 12.58
CA TRP A 138 -15.88 -17.11 11.16
C TRP A 138 -15.97 -15.75 10.49
N LEU A 139 -14.99 -15.48 9.62
CA LEU A 139 -14.99 -14.30 8.76
C LEU A 139 -14.73 -14.72 7.31
N ILE A 140 -15.43 -14.07 6.38
CA ILE A 140 -15.19 -14.21 4.94
C ILE A 140 -14.60 -12.90 4.43
N PHE A 141 -13.54 -12.99 3.65
CA PHE A 141 -12.84 -11.85 3.07
C PHE A 141 -12.91 -11.88 1.54
N PRO A 142 -14.08 -11.63 0.93
CA PRO A 142 -14.15 -11.57 -0.52
C PRO A 142 -13.41 -10.34 -1.05
N VAL A 143 -12.87 -10.47 -2.26
CA VAL A 143 -12.44 -9.33 -3.05
C VAL A 143 -13.68 -8.58 -3.52
N CYS A 144 -13.85 -7.33 -3.10
CA CYS A 144 -15.04 -6.53 -3.36
C CYS A 144 -14.80 -5.42 -4.38
N SER A 145 -13.59 -4.85 -4.41
CA SER A 145 -13.30 -3.64 -5.16
C SER A 145 -11.83 -3.58 -5.60
N ARG A 146 -11.52 -2.56 -6.39
CA ARG A 146 -10.17 -2.17 -6.78
C ARG A 146 -9.99 -0.69 -6.50
N PHE A 147 -8.83 -0.31 -6.01
CA PHE A 147 -8.46 1.10 -5.88
C PHE A 147 -7.64 1.59 -7.07
N THR A 148 -7.75 2.88 -7.34
CA THR A 148 -6.85 3.62 -8.21
C THR A 148 -6.57 4.99 -7.58
N ASN A 149 -5.43 5.60 -7.92
CA ASN A 149 -5.24 7.00 -7.63
C ASN A 149 -6.15 7.88 -8.53
N ILE A 150 -6.06 9.19 -8.41
CA ILE A 150 -6.90 10.13 -9.19
C ILE A 150 -6.66 10.05 -10.71
N ASP A 151 -5.49 9.57 -11.14
CA ASP A 151 -5.10 9.39 -12.55
C ASP A 151 -5.50 8.03 -13.12
N GLY A 152 -6.17 7.17 -12.33
CA GLY A 152 -6.56 5.82 -12.74
C GLY A 152 -5.45 4.77 -12.63
N TYR A 153 -4.35 5.06 -11.93
CA TYR A 153 -3.25 4.11 -11.69
C TYR A 153 -3.42 3.43 -10.31
N PRO A 154 -3.10 2.15 -10.15
CA PRO A 154 -2.61 1.20 -11.16
C PRO A 154 -3.75 0.67 -12.06
N ASN A 155 -3.37 0.29 -13.29
CA ASN A 155 -4.30 -0.25 -14.29
C ASN A 155 -4.10 -1.75 -14.59
N SER A 156 -3.13 -2.38 -13.96
CA SER A 156 -2.84 -3.82 -14.09
C SER A 156 -2.50 -4.45 -12.74
N LEU A 157 -2.55 -5.79 -12.66
CA LEU A 157 -2.22 -6.57 -11.46
C LEU A 157 -0.76 -7.04 -11.44
N GLU A 158 0.12 -6.39 -12.18
CA GLU A 158 1.50 -6.88 -12.35
C GLU A 158 2.51 -6.38 -11.32
N GLY A 159 2.11 -5.59 -10.35
CA GLY A 159 3.02 -4.92 -9.43
C GLY A 159 3.74 -3.73 -10.07
N MET A 160 4.34 -2.89 -9.25
CA MET A 160 5.06 -1.70 -9.67
C MET A 160 6.53 -2.04 -9.90
N THR A 161 7.02 -1.78 -11.10
CA THR A 161 8.45 -1.95 -11.41
C THR A 161 9.22 -0.74 -10.88
N PRO A 162 10.30 -0.93 -10.11
CA PRO A 162 11.11 0.17 -9.62
C PRO A 162 11.91 0.82 -10.77
N GLN A 163 12.17 2.11 -10.65
CA GLN A 163 13.07 2.84 -11.53
C GLN A 163 14.54 2.44 -11.29
N HIS A 164 14.86 2.10 -10.03
CA HIS A 164 16.20 1.70 -9.60
C HIS A 164 16.14 0.26 -9.08
N GLU A 165 16.39 -0.69 -10.00
CA GLU A 165 16.39 -2.11 -9.62
C GLU A 165 17.62 -2.43 -8.79
N VAL A 166 17.40 -2.78 -7.52
CA VAL A 166 18.41 -3.23 -6.57
C VAL A 166 17.91 -4.50 -5.91
N LYS A 167 18.73 -5.56 -5.95
CA LYS A 167 18.41 -6.81 -5.27
C LYS A 167 18.99 -6.78 -3.86
N GLU A 168 18.16 -7.18 -2.92
CA GLU A 168 18.55 -7.41 -1.56
C GLU A 168 19.49 -8.60 -1.45
N ASP A 169 20.54 -8.47 -0.66
CA ASP A 169 21.41 -9.58 -0.27
C ASP A 169 21.31 -9.79 1.24
N LEU A 170 20.37 -10.63 1.65
CA LEU A 170 20.11 -10.93 3.07
C LEU A 170 21.28 -11.66 3.76
N PHE A 171 22.28 -12.11 3.00
CA PHE A 171 23.42 -12.88 3.52
C PHE A 171 24.71 -12.06 3.58
N ASN A 172 24.70 -10.80 3.17
CA ASN A 172 25.89 -9.95 3.19
C ASN A 172 26.27 -9.49 4.61
N GLY A 173 25.42 -9.74 5.62
CA GLY A 173 25.65 -9.39 7.01
C GLY A 173 25.47 -7.90 7.32
N ILE A 174 25.02 -7.09 6.36
CA ILE A 174 24.74 -5.66 6.57
C ILE A 174 23.34 -5.53 7.16
N GLN A 175 23.22 -4.79 8.25
CA GLN A 175 21.95 -4.59 8.95
C GLN A 175 21.06 -3.58 8.23
N LEU A 176 19.75 -3.72 8.38
CA LEU A 176 18.80 -2.71 7.93
C LEU A 176 19.07 -1.37 8.65
N GLY A 177 19.10 -0.28 7.88
CA GLY A 177 19.42 1.05 8.38
C GLY A 177 20.92 1.41 8.33
N ASP A 178 21.81 0.48 7.97
CA ASP A 178 23.21 0.78 7.65
C ASP A 178 23.28 1.49 6.30
N GLU A 179 24.04 2.58 6.21
CA GLU A 179 24.21 3.35 4.97
C GLU A 179 24.80 2.53 3.80
N ASN A 180 25.41 1.39 4.08
CA ASN A 180 25.96 0.47 3.08
C ASN A 180 24.98 -0.66 2.71
N GLU A 181 23.81 -0.69 3.33
CA GLU A 181 22.76 -1.64 2.93
C GLU A 181 22.31 -1.32 1.48
N PRO A 182 22.25 -2.30 0.58
CA PRO A 182 22.15 -2.04 -0.86
C PRO A 182 21.02 -1.09 -1.28
N LEU A 183 19.80 -1.26 -0.76
CA LEU A 183 18.68 -0.40 -1.15
C LEU A 183 18.80 1.00 -0.55
N LEU A 184 19.19 1.08 0.71
CA LEU A 184 19.41 2.36 1.38
C LEU A 184 20.58 3.13 0.76
N ALA A 185 21.67 2.43 0.44
CA ALA A 185 22.84 3.02 -0.21
C ALA A 185 22.47 3.63 -1.58
N GLU A 186 21.67 2.94 -2.37
CA GLU A 186 21.20 3.48 -3.65
C GLU A 186 20.31 4.71 -3.46
N ALA A 187 19.33 4.67 -2.56
CA ALA A 187 18.49 5.82 -2.26
C ALA A 187 19.31 7.03 -1.80
N LEU A 188 20.28 6.84 -0.90
CA LEU A 188 21.19 7.90 -0.45
C LEU A 188 22.08 8.45 -1.59
N SER A 189 22.51 7.57 -2.51
CA SER A 189 23.26 7.95 -3.71
C SER A 189 22.43 8.87 -4.63
N LEU A 190 21.16 8.51 -4.84
CA LEU A 190 20.23 9.30 -5.64
C LEU A 190 19.95 10.68 -5.02
N ILE A 191 19.79 10.74 -3.70
CA ILE A 191 19.57 12.00 -2.97
C ILE A 191 20.82 12.91 -3.06
N SER A 192 22.01 12.34 -2.88
CA SER A 192 23.26 13.12 -2.86
C SER A 192 23.77 13.49 -4.25
N GLY A 193 23.24 12.88 -5.30
CA GLY A 193 23.78 13.00 -6.66
C GLY A 193 25.18 12.42 -6.84
N THR A 194 25.70 11.73 -5.82
CA THR A 194 27.01 11.10 -5.86
C THR A 194 26.87 9.61 -6.06
N ARG A 195 27.39 9.09 -7.17
CA ARG A 195 27.42 7.66 -7.43
C ARG A 195 28.32 6.97 -6.40
N ARG A 196 27.74 6.44 -5.33
CA ARG A 196 28.49 5.59 -4.39
C ARG A 196 28.89 4.32 -5.15
N MET A 197 30.17 3.95 -5.08
CA MET A 197 30.61 2.64 -5.55
C MET A 197 29.91 1.59 -4.67
N GLN A 198 29.14 0.71 -5.32
CA GLN A 198 28.59 -0.45 -4.62
C GLN A 198 29.75 -1.18 -3.94
N VAL A 199 29.73 -1.23 -2.62
CA VAL A 199 30.62 -2.12 -1.87
C VAL A 199 30.15 -3.52 -2.25
N LYS A 200 30.93 -4.21 -3.10
CA LYS A 200 30.70 -5.63 -3.37
C LYS A 200 30.84 -6.35 -2.05
N GLY A 201 29.73 -6.60 -1.38
CA GLY A 201 29.66 -7.57 -0.31
C GLY A 201 30.27 -8.89 -0.82
N ARG A 202 30.87 -9.65 0.05
CA ARG A 202 31.42 -10.96 -0.28
C ARG A 202 30.26 -11.82 -0.78
N SER A 203 30.03 -11.88 -2.10
CA SER A 203 29.00 -12.73 -2.67
C SER A 203 29.41 -14.18 -2.35
N ILE A 204 28.63 -14.82 -1.54
CA ILE A 204 28.66 -16.29 -1.49
C ILE A 204 27.99 -16.68 -2.82
N GLU A 205 28.79 -17.30 -3.72
CA GLU A 205 28.40 -17.64 -5.10
C GLU A 205 27.18 -18.57 -5.21
N THR A 206 26.60 -18.97 -4.11
CA THR A 206 25.39 -19.80 -4.04
C THR A 206 24.46 -19.28 -2.95
N SER A 207 23.79 -18.18 -3.20
CA SER A 207 22.61 -17.85 -2.39
C SER A 207 21.54 -18.93 -2.66
N PRO A 208 21.11 -19.71 -1.66
CA PRO A 208 20.01 -20.63 -1.87
C PRO A 208 18.79 -19.81 -2.30
N VAL A 209 18.17 -20.17 -3.42
CA VAL A 209 16.89 -19.60 -3.82
C VAL A 209 15.86 -20.12 -2.83
N PHE A 210 15.56 -19.33 -1.80
CA PHE A 210 14.43 -19.63 -0.93
C PHE A 210 13.15 -19.28 -1.70
N ASN A 211 12.49 -20.29 -2.25
CA ASN A 211 11.10 -20.15 -2.62
C ASN A 211 10.32 -19.98 -1.31
N MET A 212 9.94 -18.73 -1.01
CA MET A 212 9.03 -18.51 0.11
C MET A 212 7.75 -19.27 -0.16
N LEU A 213 7.42 -20.21 0.72
CA LEU A 213 6.11 -20.83 0.70
C LEU A 213 5.06 -19.73 0.85
N PRO A 214 3.94 -19.77 0.10
CA PRO A 214 2.88 -18.81 0.25
C PRO A 214 2.49 -18.76 1.73
N LYS A 215 2.76 -17.64 2.40
CA LYS A 215 2.26 -17.45 3.76
C LYS A 215 0.74 -17.49 3.66
N ALA A 216 0.12 -18.42 4.36
CA ALA A 216 -1.32 -18.40 4.54
C ALA A 216 -1.68 -17.03 5.11
N PHE A 217 -2.78 -16.43 4.62
CA PHE A 217 -3.28 -15.11 4.98
C PHE A 217 -3.73 -15.03 6.46
N ASN A 218 -2.94 -15.52 7.40
CA ASN A 218 -3.32 -15.68 8.81
C ASN A 218 -3.35 -14.38 9.62
N ASP A 219 -2.93 -13.24 9.03
CA ASP A 219 -2.78 -12.00 9.81
C ASP A 219 -3.61 -10.81 9.28
N ILE A 220 -4.61 -11.04 8.43
CA ILE A 220 -5.48 -9.95 8.00
C ILE A 220 -6.53 -9.70 9.10
N LYS A 221 -6.15 -8.98 10.13
CA LYS A 221 -7.11 -8.30 11.01
C LYS A 221 -7.58 -7.03 10.32
N SER A 222 -8.48 -7.16 9.35
CA SER A 222 -9.20 -6.02 8.83
C SER A 222 -10.27 -5.61 9.84
N ASN A 223 -10.16 -4.41 10.40
CA ASN A 223 -11.18 -3.85 11.28
C ASN A 223 -12.38 -3.28 10.51
N ARG A 224 -12.45 -3.50 9.20
CA ARG A 224 -13.53 -2.97 8.35
C ARG A 224 -14.66 -3.96 8.25
N ILE A 225 -15.68 -3.75 9.03
CA ILE A 225 -16.97 -4.46 8.91
C ILE A 225 -17.92 -3.54 8.17
N ILE A 226 -18.36 -3.93 6.98
CA ILE A 226 -19.43 -3.23 6.26
C ILE A 226 -20.75 -3.87 6.64
N HIS A 227 -21.60 -3.09 7.27
CA HIS A 227 -22.99 -3.44 7.46
C HIS A 227 -23.79 -2.86 6.28
N VAL A 228 -24.15 -3.69 5.32
CA VAL A 228 -25.09 -3.31 4.26
C VAL A 228 -26.49 -3.38 4.88
N LYS A 229 -27.18 -2.25 4.92
CA LYS A 229 -28.60 -2.17 5.33
C LYS A 229 -29.51 -2.51 4.15
#